data_b2b616a5015160e3284b1eb456e472cb
#
_entry.id   b2b616a5015160e3284b1eb456e472cb
#
_cell.length_a   1.000
_cell.length_b   1.000
_cell.length_c   1.000
_cell.angle_alpha   90.00
_cell.angle_beta   90.00
_cell.angle_gamma   90.00
#
_symmetry.space_group_name_H-M   'P 1'
#
loop_
_entity.id
_entity.type
_entity.pdbx_description
1 polymer ?
#
loop_
_entity_poly.entity_id
_entity_poly.type
_entity_poly.pdbx_seq_one_letter_code
_entity_poly.pdbx_strand_id
1 'polypeptide(L)'
;MDLFTQVKMAVSVKEAAEYYGLEVKRGSMVCCPFHNDHTPSMKLNEDYFYCFGCGATGDVIDLVAKLFNLSSYDAAKKLADDFGIDPDKPPAAAALRKPKYPLAKAFQNETLHCQRILCDYLHLLEHWKVQYAPKTPEDTLDDRFVEACQMLDYIAVSYTHLRAHETRGNLV
;
A
#
# COMPACT_ATOMS: atom_id res chain seq x y z
N MET A 1 0.24 27.54 4.95
CA MET A 1 0.64 26.32 4.19
C MET A 1 0.83 26.77 2.76
N ASP A 2 1.86 26.31 2.05
CA ASP A 2 2.10 26.76 0.68
C ASP A 2 1.10 26.13 -0.30
N LEU A 3 0.87 26.78 -1.44
CA LEU A 3 -0.07 26.35 -2.48
C LEU A 3 0.19 24.91 -2.95
N PHE A 4 1.47 24.56 -3.13
CA PHE A 4 1.87 23.24 -3.60
C PHE A 4 1.44 22.12 -2.64
N THR A 5 1.68 22.33 -1.35
CA THR A 5 1.29 21.38 -0.30
C THR A 5 -0.23 21.24 -0.22
N GLN A 6 -0.96 22.33 -0.30
CA GLN A 6 -2.43 22.30 -0.26
C GLN A 6 -3.02 21.53 -1.45
N VAL A 7 -2.54 21.81 -2.66
CA VAL A 7 -2.98 21.11 -3.87
C VAL A 7 -2.69 19.61 -3.79
N LYS A 8 -1.47 19.21 -3.40
CA LYS A 8 -1.10 17.80 -3.25
C LYS A 8 -1.91 17.06 -2.17
N MET A 9 -2.33 17.77 -1.13
CA MET A 9 -3.18 17.20 -0.10
C MET A 9 -4.65 17.13 -0.50
N ALA A 10 -5.11 18.05 -1.35
CA ALA A 10 -6.52 18.18 -1.73
C ALA A 10 -6.89 17.31 -2.93
N VAL A 11 -5.99 17.12 -3.90
CA VAL A 11 -6.29 16.46 -5.17
C VAL A 11 -5.36 15.28 -5.39
N SER A 12 -5.92 14.09 -5.61
CA SER A 12 -5.15 12.92 -6.01
C SER A 12 -4.81 12.95 -7.50
N VAL A 13 -3.76 12.23 -7.88
CA VAL A 13 -3.37 12.10 -9.30
C VAL A 13 -4.51 11.49 -10.14
N LYS A 14 -5.25 10.55 -9.55
CA LYS A 14 -6.37 9.90 -10.22
C LYS A 14 -7.54 10.86 -10.46
N GLU A 15 -7.94 11.64 -9.45
CA GLU A 15 -9.01 12.64 -9.57
C GLU A 15 -8.66 13.69 -10.62
N ALA A 16 -7.43 14.19 -10.63
CA ALA A 16 -6.98 15.12 -11.65
C ALA A 16 -6.99 14.50 -13.06
N ALA A 17 -6.53 13.27 -13.21
CA ALA A 17 -6.54 12.55 -14.47
C ALA A 17 -7.96 12.40 -15.03
N GLU A 18 -8.92 11.97 -14.21
CA GLU A 18 -10.33 11.83 -14.57
C GLU A 18 -10.94 13.19 -14.92
N TYR A 19 -10.68 14.24 -14.13
CA TYR A 19 -11.18 15.59 -14.37
C TYR A 19 -10.69 16.16 -15.71
N TYR A 20 -9.43 15.93 -16.07
CA TYR A 20 -8.86 16.37 -17.34
C TYR A 20 -9.08 15.37 -18.50
N GLY A 21 -9.98 14.41 -18.35
CA GLY A 21 -10.47 13.58 -19.44
C GLY A 21 -9.61 12.36 -19.77
N LEU A 22 -8.70 11.95 -18.90
CA LEU A 22 -7.99 10.69 -19.06
C LEU A 22 -8.93 9.52 -18.69
N GLU A 23 -9.12 8.57 -19.61
CA GLU A 23 -9.96 7.41 -19.39
C GLU A 23 -9.27 6.39 -18.46
N VAL A 24 -9.68 6.37 -17.19
CA VAL A 24 -9.13 5.46 -16.18
C VAL A 24 -9.77 4.07 -16.31
N LYS A 25 -8.95 3.08 -16.70
CA LYS A 25 -9.35 1.68 -16.82
C LYS A 25 -9.13 0.89 -15.52
N ARG A 26 -9.53 -0.39 -15.55
CA ARG A 26 -9.37 -1.29 -14.39
C ARG A 26 -7.93 -1.29 -13.88
N GLY A 27 -7.78 -1.21 -12.56
CA GLY A 27 -6.46 -1.17 -11.92
C GLY A 27 -5.79 0.21 -11.94
N SER A 28 -6.53 1.30 -12.19
CA SER A 28 -6.01 2.68 -12.29
C SER A 28 -4.95 2.83 -13.39
N MET A 29 -5.16 2.14 -14.50
CA MET A 29 -4.33 2.23 -15.69
C MET A 29 -4.96 3.16 -16.72
N VAL A 30 -4.13 3.99 -17.38
CA VAL A 30 -4.53 4.89 -18.45
C VAL A 30 -3.56 4.80 -19.62
N CYS A 31 -4.02 5.13 -20.83
CA CYS A 31 -3.09 5.40 -21.92
C CYS A 31 -2.29 6.66 -21.60
N CYS A 32 -0.98 6.59 -21.75
CA CYS A 32 -0.10 7.69 -21.42
C CYS A 32 -0.25 8.84 -22.43
N PRO A 33 -0.54 10.07 -21.99
CA PRO A 33 -0.66 11.20 -22.89
C PRO A 33 0.69 11.77 -23.36
N PHE A 34 1.80 11.26 -22.81
CA PHE A 34 3.13 11.82 -23.04
C PHE A 34 3.93 11.10 -24.12
N HIS A 35 3.38 9.99 -24.67
CA HIS A 35 3.92 9.29 -25.83
C HIS A 35 2.78 8.67 -26.63
N ASN A 36 3.06 8.18 -27.83
CA ASN A 36 2.06 7.49 -28.65
C ASN A 36 1.72 6.11 -28.03
N ASP A 37 0.66 6.08 -27.23
CA ASP A 37 0.25 4.92 -26.43
C ASP A 37 -1.16 4.44 -26.87
N HIS A 38 -1.23 3.20 -27.33
CA HIS A 38 -2.49 2.57 -27.74
C HIS A 38 -3.02 1.57 -26.72
N THR A 39 -2.19 1.22 -25.73
CA THR A 39 -2.53 0.30 -24.65
C THR A 39 -2.20 0.92 -23.31
N PRO A 40 -3.07 0.81 -22.29
CA PRO A 40 -2.83 1.47 -21.00
C PRO A 40 -1.47 1.08 -20.40
N SER A 41 -0.53 2.01 -20.40
CA SER A 41 0.83 1.81 -19.91
C SER A 41 1.21 2.72 -18.74
N MET A 42 0.36 3.67 -18.37
CA MET A 42 0.60 4.56 -17.24
C MET A 42 -0.28 4.17 -16.05
N LYS A 43 0.36 3.93 -14.91
CA LYS A 43 -0.29 3.64 -13.63
C LYS A 43 -0.51 4.93 -12.85
N LEU A 44 -1.74 5.16 -12.42
CA LEU A 44 -2.08 6.23 -11.51
C LEU A 44 -2.14 5.68 -10.08
N ASN A 45 -1.30 6.21 -9.21
CA ASN A 45 -1.36 6.00 -7.76
C ASN A 45 -2.03 7.22 -7.11
N GLU A 46 -2.20 7.21 -5.80
CA GLU A 46 -2.83 8.35 -5.10
C GLU A 46 -1.98 9.61 -5.19
N ASP A 47 -0.66 9.49 -4.96
CA ASP A 47 0.26 10.61 -4.83
C ASP A 47 1.14 10.82 -6.06
N TYR A 48 1.27 9.81 -6.94
CA TYR A 48 2.14 9.88 -8.12
C TYR A 48 1.62 9.02 -9.27
N PHE A 49 2.07 9.33 -10.48
CA PHE A 49 1.90 8.47 -11.65
C PHE A 49 3.24 7.91 -12.11
N TYR A 50 3.18 6.78 -12.80
CA TYR A 50 4.34 6.20 -13.47
C TYR A 50 3.92 5.52 -14.77
N CYS A 51 4.60 5.86 -15.87
CA CYS A 51 4.40 5.23 -17.17
C CYS A 51 5.46 4.16 -17.42
N PHE A 52 5.05 2.94 -17.63
CA PHE A 52 5.95 1.82 -17.95
C PHE A 52 6.47 1.87 -19.39
N GLY A 53 5.82 2.62 -20.29
CA GLY A 53 6.22 2.77 -21.69
C GLY A 53 7.34 3.79 -21.90
N CYS A 54 7.18 5.01 -21.35
CA CYS A 54 8.14 6.10 -21.57
C CYS A 54 8.89 6.53 -20.30
N GLY A 55 8.62 5.92 -19.15
CA GLY A 55 9.28 6.28 -17.88
C GLY A 55 8.79 7.60 -17.26
N ALA A 56 7.79 8.27 -17.83
CA ALA A 56 7.26 9.51 -17.28
C ALA A 56 6.69 9.25 -15.88
N THR A 57 7.09 10.08 -14.93
CA THR A 57 6.65 10.03 -13.54
C THR A 57 6.50 11.44 -12.97
N GLY A 58 5.79 11.56 -11.87
CA GLY A 58 5.60 12.81 -11.16
C GLY A 58 4.37 12.76 -10.25
N ASP A 59 4.11 13.85 -9.57
CA ASP A 59 2.92 14.05 -8.74
C ASP A 59 1.75 14.67 -9.54
N VAL A 60 0.68 15.08 -8.84
CA VAL A 60 -0.50 15.69 -9.47
C VAL A 60 -0.16 17.00 -10.19
N ILE A 61 0.77 17.79 -9.66
CA ILE A 61 1.20 19.04 -10.26
C ILE A 61 2.02 18.77 -11.53
N ASP A 62 2.93 17.78 -11.46
CA ASP A 62 3.73 17.37 -12.62
C ASP A 62 2.86 16.80 -13.74
N LEU A 63 1.79 16.07 -13.41
CA LEU A 63 0.82 15.57 -14.38
C LEU A 63 0.20 16.73 -15.16
N VAL A 64 -0.32 17.74 -14.45
CA VAL A 64 -1.00 18.90 -15.06
C VAL A 64 0.00 19.79 -15.80
N ALA A 65 1.19 20.01 -15.23
CA ALA A 65 2.25 20.75 -15.88
C ALA A 65 2.62 20.13 -17.25
N LYS A 66 2.76 18.82 -17.31
CA LYS A 66 3.05 18.08 -18.55
C LYS A 66 1.86 18.05 -19.52
N LEU A 67 0.62 17.88 -19.04
CA LEU A 67 -0.57 17.84 -19.88
C LEU A 67 -0.82 19.16 -20.62
N PHE A 68 -0.61 20.27 -19.93
CA PHE A 68 -0.89 21.61 -20.47
C PHE A 68 0.35 22.42 -20.83
N ASN A 69 1.54 21.81 -20.73
CA ASN A 69 2.83 22.47 -20.94
C ASN A 69 2.99 23.76 -20.12
N LEU A 70 2.68 23.65 -18.83
CA LEU A 70 2.73 24.74 -17.87
C LEU A 70 3.96 24.65 -16.98
N SER A 71 4.32 25.79 -16.33
CA SER A 71 5.23 25.73 -15.20
C SER A 71 4.58 25.01 -14.01
N SER A 72 5.38 24.48 -13.08
CA SER A 72 4.83 23.82 -11.88
C SER A 72 3.97 24.79 -11.05
N TYR A 73 4.31 26.07 -11.01
CA TYR A 73 3.52 27.08 -10.31
C TYR A 73 2.16 27.31 -10.98
N ASP A 74 2.14 27.47 -12.31
CA ASP A 74 0.90 27.69 -13.07
C ASP A 74 0.00 26.45 -13.03
N ALA A 75 0.60 25.25 -13.06
CA ALA A 75 -0.12 24.00 -12.89
C ALA A 75 -0.76 23.88 -11.49
N ALA A 76 -0.04 24.27 -10.44
CA ALA A 76 -0.59 24.29 -9.08
C ALA A 76 -1.72 25.30 -8.94
N LYS A 77 -1.57 26.49 -9.55
CA LYS A 77 -2.62 27.51 -9.58
C LYS A 77 -3.85 27.04 -10.35
N LYS A 78 -3.65 26.44 -11.52
CA LYS A 78 -4.74 25.84 -12.31
C LYS A 78 -5.50 24.78 -11.53
N LEU A 79 -4.80 23.88 -10.86
CA LEU A 79 -5.42 22.88 -9.99
C LEU A 79 -6.20 23.52 -8.85
N ALA A 80 -5.67 24.56 -8.23
CA ALA A 80 -6.38 25.28 -7.16
C ALA A 80 -7.66 25.93 -7.67
N ASP A 81 -7.62 26.57 -8.84
CA ASP A 81 -8.78 27.20 -9.46
C ASP A 81 -9.84 26.15 -9.88
N ASP A 82 -9.42 25.07 -10.56
CA ASP A 82 -10.31 24.04 -11.10
C ASP A 82 -10.97 23.18 -9.99
N PHE A 83 -10.28 22.96 -8.86
CA PHE A 83 -10.78 22.20 -7.72
C PHE A 83 -11.28 23.07 -6.54
N GLY A 84 -11.33 24.40 -6.71
CA GLY A 84 -11.84 25.34 -5.71
C GLY A 84 -11.02 25.38 -4.42
N ILE A 85 -9.70 25.22 -4.53
CA ILE A 85 -8.78 25.25 -3.40
C ILE A 85 -8.38 26.71 -3.15
N ASP A 86 -8.82 27.27 -2.02
CA ASP A 86 -8.48 28.62 -1.61
C ASP A 86 -7.17 28.58 -0.77
N PRO A 87 -6.05 29.17 -1.27
CA PRO A 87 -4.78 29.14 -0.56
C PRO A 87 -4.80 29.87 0.79
N ASP A 88 -5.76 30.78 1.00
CA ASP A 88 -5.88 31.56 2.23
C ASP A 88 -6.83 30.94 3.27
N LYS A 89 -7.57 29.89 2.88
CA LYS A 89 -8.43 29.15 3.81
C LYS A 89 -7.80 27.82 4.22
N PRO A 90 -7.76 27.51 5.52
CA PRO A 90 -7.36 26.16 5.94
C PRO A 90 -8.32 25.15 5.29
N PRO A 91 -7.81 24.06 4.70
CA PRO A 91 -8.63 23.08 3.99
C PRO A 91 -9.63 22.43 4.95
N ALA A 92 -10.85 22.91 4.98
CA ALA A 92 -11.94 22.33 5.76
C ALA A 92 -12.24 20.87 5.34
N ALA A 93 -11.88 20.50 4.12
CA ALA A 93 -12.08 19.16 3.58
C ALA A 93 -10.89 18.21 3.81
N ALA A 94 -9.67 18.71 4.08
CA ALA A 94 -8.52 17.86 4.38
C ALA A 94 -8.68 17.09 5.70
N ALA A 95 -9.49 17.60 6.62
CA ALA A 95 -9.83 16.92 7.87
C ALA A 95 -10.76 15.71 7.69
N LEU A 96 -11.36 15.54 6.52
CA LEU A 96 -12.33 14.48 6.23
C LEU A 96 -11.82 13.47 5.18
N ARG A 97 -10.57 13.57 4.73
CA ARG A 97 -9.99 12.47 3.96
C ARG A 97 -9.98 11.23 4.83
N LYS A 98 -10.81 10.28 4.45
CA LYS A 98 -10.76 8.92 4.99
C LYS A 98 -9.30 8.47 5.02
N PRO A 99 -8.84 7.80 6.09
CA PRO A 99 -7.48 7.35 6.19
C PRO A 99 -7.06 6.66 4.89
N LYS A 100 -5.87 6.95 4.38
CA LYS A 100 -5.30 6.48 3.10
C LYS A 100 -5.40 4.97 2.89
N TYR A 101 -5.57 4.24 3.97
CA TYR A 101 -5.83 2.81 3.96
C TYR A 101 -7.20 2.56 4.60
N PRO A 102 -8.17 1.99 3.87
CA PRO A 102 -9.37 1.46 4.49
C PRO A 102 -8.95 0.58 5.66
N LEU A 103 -9.62 0.72 6.80
CA LEU A 103 -9.37 -0.11 8.00
C LEU A 103 -9.25 -1.60 7.67
N ALA A 104 -10.02 -2.07 6.69
CA ALA A 104 -9.94 -3.44 6.16
C ALA A 104 -8.55 -3.79 5.59
N LYS A 105 -7.93 -2.86 4.83
CA LYS A 105 -6.60 -3.11 4.25
C LYS A 105 -5.48 -3.02 5.29
N ALA A 106 -5.60 -2.11 6.25
CA ALA A 106 -4.70 -2.05 7.40
C ALA A 106 -4.77 -3.35 8.21
N PHE A 107 -5.98 -3.82 8.50
CA PHE A 107 -6.21 -5.09 9.19
C PHE A 107 -5.64 -6.29 8.42
N GLN A 108 -5.83 -6.35 7.08
CA GLN A 108 -5.23 -7.39 6.25
C GLN A 108 -3.71 -7.40 6.31
N ASN A 109 -3.08 -6.22 6.23
CA ASN A 109 -1.62 -6.11 6.32
C ASN A 109 -1.09 -6.57 7.68
N GLU A 110 -1.75 -6.20 8.77
CA GLU A 110 -1.41 -6.66 10.12
C GLU A 110 -1.61 -8.17 10.26
N THR A 111 -2.68 -8.73 9.73
CA THR A 111 -2.95 -10.17 9.73
C THR A 111 -1.83 -10.93 9.00
N LEU A 112 -1.45 -10.47 7.80
CA LEU A 112 -0.35 -11.06 7.03
C LEU A 112 0.99 -10.96 7.76
N HIS A 113 1.23 -9.85 8.47
CA HIS A 113 2.42 -9.68 9.28
C HIS A 113 2.46 -10.67 10.45
N CYS A 114 1.37 -10.79 11.19
CA CYS A 114 1.24 -11.78 12.27
C CYS A 114 1.42 -13.21 11.76
N GLN A 115 0.84 -13.56 10.61
CA GLN A 115 1.02 -14.88 10.01
C GLN A 115 2.47 -15.21 9.69
N ARG A 116 3.23 -14.23 9.15
CA ARG A 116 4.66 -14.42 8.87
C ARG A 116 5.46 -14.69 10.13
N ILE A 117 5.24 -13.89 11.18
CA ILE A 117 5.91 -14.06 12.46
C ILE A 117 5.61 -15.44 13.07
N LEU A 118 4.33 -15.87 13.03
CA LEU A 118 3.94 -17.18 13.54
C LEU A 118 4.54 -18.33 12.72
N CYS A 119 4.61 -18.18 11.40
CA CYS A 119 5.24 -19.14 10.51
C CYS A 119 6.74 -19.28 10.79
N ASP A 120 7.44 -18.16 10.93
CA ASP A 120 8.88 -18.14 11.22
C ASP A 120 9.17 -18.76 12.60
N TYR A 121 8.32 -18.46 13.59
CA TYR A 121 8.45 -19.04 14.92
C TYR A 121 8.13 -20.53 14.92
N LEU A 122 7.13 -20.99 14.17
CA LEU A 122 6.82 -22.41 14.00
C LEU A 122 8.03 -23.18 13.43
N HIS A 123 8.64 -22.69 12.35
CA HIS A 123 9.83 -23.30 11.77
C HIS A 123 11.02 -23.32 12.73
N LEU A 124 11.18 -22.26 13.54
CA LEU A 124 12.21 -22.21 14.56
C LEU A 124 12.01 -23.28 15.63
N LEU A 125 10.78 -23.45 16.12
CA LEU A 125 10.43 -24.47 17.11
C LEU A 125 10.62 -25.89 16.56
N GLU A 126 10.20 -26.13 15.31
CA GLU A 126 10.43 -27.41 14.62
C GLU A 126 11.93 -27.74 14.53
N HIS A 127 12.73 -26.73 14.16
CA HIS A 127 14.18 -26.86 14.10
C HIS A 127 14.79 -27.17 15.49
N TRP A 128 14.37 -26.44 16.52
CA TRP A 128 14.83 -26.67 17.88
C TRP A 128 14.46 -28.04 18.41
N LYS A 129 13.25 -28.52 18.13
CA LYS A 129 12.78 -29.86 18.53
C LYS A 129 13.67 -30.96 17.99
N VAL A 130 14.22 -30.78 16.78
CA VAL A 130 15.11 -31.78 16.16
C VAL A 130 16.56 -31.58 16.61
N GLN A 131 17.06 -30.36 16.61
CA GLN A 131 18.48 -30.07 16.83
C GLN A 131 18.90 -30.25 18.27
N TYR A 132 18.01 -29.92 19.23
CA TYR A 132 18.30 -29.94 20.66
C TYR A 132 17.63 -31.09 21.40
N ALA A 133 17.10 -32.08 20.67
CA ALA A 133 16.56 -33.29 21.27
C ALA A 133 17.65 -34.04 22.06
N PRO A 134 17.34 -34.53 23.28
CA PRO A 134 18.26 -35.34 24.03
C PRO A 134 18.59 -36.62 23.26
N LYS A 135 19.85 -37.02 23.22
CA LYS A 135 20.32 -38.22 22.51
C LYS A 135 20.26 -39.45 23.40
N THR A 136 20.36 -39.25 24.69
CA THR A 136 20.27 -40.32 25.69
C THR A 136 19.27 -39.91 26.80
N PRO A 137 18.68 -40.85 27.53
CA PRO A 137 17.76 -40.57 28.65
C PRO A 137 18.40 -39.80 29.81
N GLU A 138 19.73 -39.81 29.86
CA GLU A 138 20.52 -39.19 30.94
C GLU A 138 20.96 -37.74 30.58
N ASP A 139 20.73 -37.31 29.34
CA ASP A 139 21.09 -35.95 28.90
C ASP A 139 20.21 -34.92 29.59
N THR A 140 20.81 -33.80 29.96
CA THR A 140 20.06 -32.62 30.44
C THR A 140 19.24 -32.03 29.30
N LEU A 141 17.99 -31.70 29.57
CA LEU A 141 17.11 -31.07 28.59
C LEU A 141 17.58 -29.65 28.31
N ASP A 142 17.77 -29.32 27.02
CA ASP A 142 18.02 -27.96 26.59
C ASP A 142 16.71 -27.16 26.65
N ASP A 143 16.77 -25.91 27.15
CA ASP A 143 15.61 -25.04 27.31
C ASP A 143 14.85 -24.83 26.00
N ARG A 144 15.56 -24.75 24.88
CA ARG A 144 14.96 -24.63 23.53
C ARG A 144 14.16 -25.86 23.12
N PHE A 145 14.62 -27.06 23.50
CA PHE A 145 13.85 -28.27 23.25
C PHE A 145 12.58 -28.31 24.10
N VAL A 146 12.66 -27.89 25.35
CA VAL A 146 11.51 -27.80 26.27
C VAL A 146 10.49 -26.79 25.72
N GLU A 147 10.94 -25.57 25.32
CA GLU A 147 10.08 -24.58 24.73
C GLU A 147 9.42 -25.10 23.45
N ALA A 148 10.19 -25.73 22.56
CA ALA A 148 9.65 -26.33 21.34
C ALA A 148 8.55 -27.34 21.61
N CYS A 149 8.74 -28.23 22.58
CA CYS A 149 7.73 -29.23 22.97
C CYS A 149 6.46 -28.60 23.56
N GLN A 150 6.58 -27.50 24.29
CA GLN A 150 5.45 -26.83 24.93
C GLN A 150 4.65 -25.93 23.95
N MET A 151 5.33 -25.24 23.04
CA MET A 151 4.72 -24.19 22.24
C MET A 151 4.30 -24.66 20.85
N LEU A 152 4.88 -25.72 20.31
CA LEU A 152 4.70 -26.15 18.93
C LEU A 152 3.22 -26.37 18.56
N ASP A 153 2.49 -27.13 19.37
CA ASP A 153 1.08 -27.40 19.10
C ASP A 153 0.21 -26.15 19.21
N TYR A 154 0.48 -25.28 20.19
CA TYR A 154 -0.25 -24.02 20.38
C TYR A 154 -0.03 -23.08 19.20
N ILE A 155 1.22 -22.90 18.76
CA ILE A 155 1.56 -22.02 17.64
C ILE A 155 1.01 -22.57 16.32
N ALA A 156 1.06 -23.89 16.09
CA ALA A 156 0.51 -24.53 14.90
C ALA A 156 -1.02 -24.30 14.79
N VAL A 157 -1.75 -24.44 15.90
CA VAL A 157 -3.20 -24.15 15.93
C VAL A 157 -3.47 -22.67 15.69
N SER A 158 -2.72 -21.77 16.32
CA SER A 158 -2.87 -20.33 16.14
C SER A 158 -2.62 -19.89 14.68
N TYR A 159 -1.59 -20.44 14.05
CA TYR A 159 -1.28 -20.21 12.64
C TYR A 159 -2.39 -20.69 11.71
N THR A 160 -2.92 -21.90 11.93
CA THR A 160 -4.00 -22.46 11.11
C THR A 160 -5.30 -21.67 11.26
N HIS A 161 -5.62 -21.18 12.45
CA HIS A 161 -6.78 -20.30 12.68
C HIS A 161 -6.68 -18.99 11.91
N LEU A 162 -5.54 -18.30 11.99
CA LEU A 162 -5.32 -17.06 11.25
C LEU A 162 -5.42 -17.26 9.74
N ARG A 163 -4.88 -18.37 9.22
CA ARG A 163 -4.96 -18.73 7.80
C ARG A 163 -6.39 -19.05 7.34
N ALA A 164 -7.20 -19.68 8.17
CA ALA A 164 -8.60 -20.02 7.86
C ALA A 164 -9.49 -18.77 7.74
N HIS A 165 -9.19 -17.70 8.50
CA HIS A 165 -9.90 -16.43 8.39
C HIS A 165 -9.62 -15.70 7.07
N GLU A 166 -8.42 -15.82 6.52
CA GLU A 166 -8.03 -15.21 5.24
C GLU A 166 -8.79 -15.81 4.04
N THR A 167 -8.95 -17.14 4.03
CA THR A 167 -9.66 -17.84 2.95
C THR A 167 -11.16 -17.54 2.93
N ARG A 168 -11.77 -17.22 4.07
CA ARG A 168 -13.19 -16.80 4.16
C ARG A 168 -13.40 -15.34 3.78
N GLY A 169 -12.42 -14.44 4.00
CA GLY A 169 -12.51 -13.02 3.65
C GLY A 169 -12.36 -12.72 2.15
N ASN A 170 -11.83 -13.66 1.36
CA ASN A 170 -11.64 -13.50 -0.09
C ASN A 170 -12.82 -14.05 -0.94
N LEU A 171 -13.92 -14.46 -0.32
CA LEU A 171 -15.09 -15.04 -0.98
C LEU A 171 -16.32 -14.10 -0.99
N VAL A 172 -16.13 -12.78 -0.73
CA VAL A 172 -17.19 -11.76 -0.84
C VAL A 172 -16.81 -10.66 -1.81
#